data_309c32ca7542720df2be5f5222472204
#
_entry.id   309c32ca7542720df2be5f5222472204
#
_cell.length_a   1.000
_cell.length_b   1.000
_cell.length_c   1.000
_cell.angle_alpha   90.00
_cell.angle_beta   90.00
_cell.angle_gamma   90.00
#
_symmetry.space_group_name_H-M   'P 1'
#
loop_
_entity.id
_entity.type
_entity.pdbx_description
1 polymer ?
#
loop_
_entity_poly.entity_id
_entity_poly.type
_entity_poly.pdbx_seq_one_letter_code
_entity_poly.pdbx_strand_id
1 'polypeptide(L)'
;GAVLLHRNLVANILQSEAWYQPALKKIPAGEQVVTVCALPLYHIFGFNTNMMLSMRMGGCNILIVNPRDLPAVFKDLARQKFHSFPAVNTLFNAMVNHADFSSVDWSSLKISVGGGMAVQSATAKQWLEKTGCPIVEGYGLSETSPSATCNPVDSTAYSGNIGLPMPNTELTLLDDDGNEVPMGQPGEIAIRGPQ
;
A
#
# COMPACT_ATOMS: atom_id res chain seq x y z
N GLY A 1 14.70 -16.52 7.60
CA GLY A 1 14.07 -15.72 6.55
C GLY A 1 12.94 -16.50 5.89
N ALA A 2 11.99 -15.78 5.28
CA ALA A 2 10.88 -16.41 4.55
C ALA A 2 11.41 -17.13 3.29
N VAL A 3 10.89 -18.32 3.03
CA VAL A 3 11.16 -19.09 1.81
C VAL A 3 9.96 -18.96 0.89
N LEU A 4 10.08 -18.17 -0.17
CA LEU A 4 9.00 -17.89 -1.12
C LEU A 4 9.26 -18.57 -2.45
N LEU A 5 8.22 -19.06 -3.07
CA LEU A 5 8.25 -19.57 -4.44
C LEU A 5 7.80 -18.47 -5.40
N HIS A 6 8.26 -18.54 -6.67
CA HIS A 6 7.78 -17.60 -7.70
C HIS A 6 6.25 -17.54 -7.79
N ARG A 7 5.56 -18.67 -7.62
CA ARG A 7 4.10 -18.72 -7.63
C ARG A 7 3.44 -17.87 -6.54
N ASN A 8 4.09 -17.75 -5.36
CA ASN A 8 3.57 -16.94 -4.26
C ASN A 8 3.60 -15.46 -4.64
N LEU A 9 4.72 -15.00 -5.19
CA LEU A 9 4.86 -13.62 -5.68
C LEU A 9 3.87 -13.32 -6.80
N VAL A 10 3.76 -14.21 -7.79
CA VAL A 10 2.82 -14.04 -8.91
C VAL A 10 1.38 -14.01 -8.43
N ALA A 11 1.00 -14.89 -7.48
CA ALA A 11 -0.33 -14.89 -6.90
C ALA A 11 -0.66 -13.54 -6.25
N ASN A 12 0.25 -13.01 -5.42
CA ASN A 12 0.03 -11.73 -4.76
C ASN A 12 0.01 -10.52 -5.70
N ILE A 13 0.77 -10.57 -6.80
CA ILE A 13 0.68 -9.54 -7.86
C ILE A 13 -0.72 -9.55 -8.49
N LEU A 14 -1.25 -10.72 -8.84
CA LEU A 14 -2.58 -10.85 -9.43
C LEU A 14 -3.70 -10.45 -8.46
N GLN A 15 -3.56 -10.81 -7.19
CA GLN A 15 -4.46 -10.35 -6.11
C GLN A 15 -4.46 -8.82 -6.01
N SER A 16 -3.27 -8.20 -5.99
CA SER A 16 -3.11 -6.74 -5.89
C SER A 16 -3.63 -6.02 -7.13
N GLU A 17 -3.37 -6.56 -8.34
CA GLU A 17 -3.92 -6.03 -9.59
C GLU A 17 -5.45 -6.00 -9.55
N ALA A 18 -6.07 -7.10 -9.13
CA ALA A 18 -7.52 -7.19 -9.01
C ALA A 18 -8.07 -6.24 -7.93
N TRP A 19 -7.39 -6.16 -6.78
CA TRP A 19 -7.80 -5.31 -5.66
C TRP A 19 -7.76 -3.82 -6.01
N TYR A 20 -6.78 -3.39 -6.79
CA TYR A 20 -6.58 -1.98 -7.13
C TYR A 20 -7.48 -1.49 -8.26
N GLN A 21 -8.21 -2.38 -8.97
CA GLN A 21 -9.06 -2.01 -10.12
C GLN A 21 -10.03 -0.87 -9.85
N PRO A 22 -10.72 -0.77 -8.69
CA PRO A 22 -11.66 0.34 -8.45
C PRO A 22 -10.99 1.72 -8.48
N ALA A 23 -9.74 1.82 -8.03
CA ALA A 23 -8.97 3.07 -8.08
C ALA A 23 -8.29 3.28 -9.43
N LEU A 24 -7.75 2.22 -10.04
CA LEU A 24 -7.11 2.28 -11.37
C LEU A 24 -8.07 2.74 -12.46
N LYS A 25 -9.34 2.34 -12.41
CA LYS A 25 -10.40 2.79 -13.33
C LYS A 25 -10.67 4.29 -13.27
N LYS A 26 -10.21 5.00 -12.23
CA LYS A 26 -10.30 6.46 -12.13
C LYS A 26 -9.18 7.19 -12.89
N ILE A 27 -8.19 6.46 -13.39
CA ILE A 27 -7.13 6.98 -14.25
C ILE A 27 -7.67 7.03 -15.69
N PRO A 28 -7.44 8.11 -16.43
CA PRO A 28 -7.92 8.23 -17.81
C PRO A 28 -7.44 7.08 -18.70
N ALA A 29 -8.31 6.60 -19.58
CA ALA A 29 -7.99 5.50 -20.48
C ALA A 29 -6.77 5.83 -21.36
N GLY A 30 -5.83 4.89 -21.45
CA GLY A 30 -4.59 5.07 -22.22
C GLY A 30 -3.48 5.81 -21.46
N GLU A 31 -3.74 6.33 -20.25
CA GLU A 31 -2.71 6.93 -19.42
C GLU A 31 -1.94 5.83 -18.66
N GLN A 32 -0.60 5.91 -18.70
CA GLN A 32 0.26 4.98 -17.98
C GLN A 32 0.15 5.20 -16.47
N VAL A 33 -0.03 4.13 -15.70
CA VAL A 33 -0.02 4.21 -14.23
C VAL A 33 1.37 4.57 -13.74
N VAL A 34 1.49 5.65 -12.98
CA VAL A 34 2.77 6.09 -12.39
C VAL A 34 2.69 5.93 -10.88
N THR A 35 3.65 5.22 -10.31
CA THR A 35 3.73 4.92 -8.87
C THR A 35 4.97 5.55 -8.26
N VAL A 36 4.83 6.22 -7.13
CA VAL A 36 5.99 6.69 -6.34
C VAL A 36 6.61 5.50 -5.62
N CYS A 37 7.89 5.25 -5.87
CA CYS A 37 8.65 4.16 -5.26
C CYS A 37 9.63 4.73 -4.23
N ALA A 38 9.11 5.01 -3.03
CA ALA A 38 9.89 5.45 -1.88
C ALA A 38 10.23 4.29 -0.91
N LEU A 39 9.63 3.11 -1.14
CA LEU A 39 9.92 1.89 -0.41
C LEU A 39 11.19 1.22 -0.95
N PRO A 40 12.03 0.64 -0.07
CA PRO A 40 13.23 -0.07 -0.51
C PRO A 40 12.86 -1.34 -1.30
N LEU A 41 13.43 -1.50 -2.49
CA LEU A 41 13.14 -2.66 -3.36
C LEU A 41 13.69 -3.99 -2.84
N TYR A 42 14.56 -3.97 -1.84
CA TYR A 42 15.00 -5.20 -1.15
C TYR A 42 13.99 -5.68 -0.09
N HIS A 43 12.99 -4.87 0.26
CA HIS A 43 11.89 -5.26 1.13
C HIS A 43 10.72 -5.75 0.28
N ILE A 44 10.08 -6.86 0.69
CA ILE A 44 9.01 -7.51 -0.09
C ILE A 44 7.86 -6.57 -0.44
N PHE A 45 7.53 -5.62 0.43
CA PHE A 45 6.51 -4.61 0.17
C PHE A 45 6.89 -3.74 -1.04
N GLY A 46 8.07 -3.14 -1.05
CA GLY A 46 8.56 -2.36 -2.19
C GLY A 46 8.77 -3.22 -3.44
N PHE A 47 9.37 -4.40 -3.28
CA PHE A 47 9.62 -5.31 -4.38
C PHE A 47 8.34 -5.68 -5.13
N ASN A 48 7.32 -6.16 -4.40
CA ASN A 48 6.12 -6.66 -5.04
C ASN A 48 5.16 -5.53 -5.44
N THR A 49 4.87 -4.58 -4.53
CA THR A 49 3.88 -3.53 -4.77
C THR A 49 4.38 -2.45 -5.73
N ASN A 50 5.66 -2.06 -5.69
CA ASN A 50 6.22 -1.08 -6.61
C ASN A 50 6.75 -1.76 -7.87
N MET A 51 7.77 -2.62 -7.76
CA MET A 51 8.47 -3.12 -8.93
C MET A 51 7.61 -4.12 -9.72
N MET A 52 7.20 -5.22 -9.09
CA MET A 52 6.56 -6.31 -9.82
C MET A 52 5.15 -5.95 -10.31
N LEU A 53 4.35 -5.29 -9.47
CA LEU A 53 3.01 -4.87 -9.87
C LEU A 53 3.04 -3.81 -10.98
N SER A 54 3.96 -2.85 -10.92
CA SER A 54 4.14 -1.87 -12.01
C SER A 54 4.56 -2.56 -13.32
N MET A 55 5.48 -3.52 -13.27
CA MET A 55 5.85 -4.33 -14.46
C MET A 55 4.64 -5.07 -15.03
N ARG A 56 3.83 -5.69 -14.18
CA ARG A 56 2.62 -6.40 -14.57
C ARG A 56 1.61 -5.49 -15.29
N MET A 57 1.44 -4.27 -14.80
CA MET A 57 0.49 -3.30 -15.34
C MET A 57 1.05 -2.44 -16.48
N GLY A 58 2.30 -2.62 -16.89
CA GLY A 58 2.96 -1.71 -17.83
C GLY A 58 3.12 -0.29 -17.27
N GLY A 59 3.21 -0.16 -15.96
CA GLY A 59 3.34 1.11 -15.24
C GLY A 59 4.76 1.65 -15.22
N CYS A 60 4.91 2.84 -14.63
CA CYS A 60 6.18 3.51 -14.41
C CYS A 60 6.39 3.76 -12.92
N ASN A 61 7.63 3.70 -12.43
CA ASN A 61 7.99 4.06 -11.06
C ASN A 61 8.83 5.33 -11.04
N ILE A 62 8.45 6.28 -10.18
CA ILE A 62 9.32 7.39 -9.76
C ILE A 62 10.19 6.86 -8.63
N LEU A 63 11.45 6.58 -8.92
CA LEU A 63 12.37 6.02 -7.93
C LEU A 63 12.88 7.11 -6.99
N ILE A 64 12.53 7.03 -5.71
CA ILE A 64 13.02 7.91 -4.67
C ILE A 64 14.24 7.27 -4.00
N VAL A 65 15.42 7.79 -4.30
CA VAL A 65 16.69 7.22 -3.84
C VAL A 65 16.86 7.36 -2.32
N ASN A 66 16.48 8.51 -1.78
CA ASN A 66 16.56 8.78 -0.34
C ASN A 66 15.26 9.43 0.18
N PRO A 67 14.31 8.65 0.71
CA PRO A 67 13.04 9.18 1.21
C PRO A 67 13.19 10.02 2.50
N ARG A 68 14.39 10.10 3.10
CA ARG A 68 14.65 10.97 4.24
C ARG A 68 15.02 12.40 3.82
N ASP A 69 15.45 12.60 2.60
CA ASP A 69 15.72 13.92 2.01
C ASP A 69 14.43 14.49 1.41
N LEU A 70 13.54 14.98 2.28
CA LEU A 70 12.22 15.47 1.87
C LEU A 70 12.28 16.60 0.82
N PRO A 71 13.19 17.59 0.90
CA PRO A 71 13.32 18.59 -0.16
C PRO A 71 13.59 17.97 -1.54
N ALA A 72 14.46 16.97 -1.62
CA ALA A 72 14.70 16.25 -2.87
C ALA A 72 13.47 15.47 -3.33
N VAL A 73 12.77 14.79 -2.41
CA VAL A 73 11.52 14.07 -2.69
C VAL A 73 10.48 15.01 -3.29
N PHE A 74 10.21 16.15 -2.66
CA PHE A 74 9.23 17.12 -3.17
C PHE A 74 9.64 17.70 -4.51
N LYS A 75 10.91 17.99 -4.71
CA LYS A 75 11.45 18.46 -5.99
C LYS A 75 11.22 17.46 -7.13
N ASP A 76 11.37 16.16 -6.86
CA ASP A 76 11.13 15.10 -7.83
C ASP A 76 9.65 14.93 -8.12
N LEU A 77 8.80 14.92 -7.08
CA LEU A 77 7.35 14.78 -7.22
C LEU A 77 6.69 15.98 -7.90
N ALA A 78 7.16 17.20 -7.66
CA ALA A 78 6.61 18.42 -8.27
C ALA A 78 6.77 18.46 -9.81
N ARG A 79 7.63 17.62 -10.38
CA ARG A 79 7.90 17.58 -11.83
C ARG A 79 7.11 16.54 -12.57
N GLN A 80 6.37 15.69 -11.87
CA GLN A 80 5.78 14.49 -12.45
C GLN A 80 4.36 14.30 -11.95
N LYS A 81 3.53 13.75 -12.85
CA LYS A 81 2.20 13.27 -12.51
C LYS A 81 2.31 11.85 -12.00
N PHE A 82 1.62 11.52 -10.92
CA PHE A 82 1.60 10.16 -10.37
C PHE A 82 0.22 9.81 -9.80
N HIS A 83 -0.07 8.51 -9.75
CA HIS A 83 -1.39 7.97 -9.43
C HIS A 83 -1.41 7.14 -8.17
N SER A 84 -0.27 6.56 -7.79
CA SER A 84 -0.17 5.65 -6.65
C SER A 84 1.01 6.00 -5.77
N PHE A 85 0.79 5.92 -4.44
CA PHE A 85 1.83 6.20 -3.45
C PHE A 85 1.75 5.18 -2.30
N PRO A 86 2.41 4.02 -2.41
CA PRO A 86 2.60 3.12 -1.27
C PRO A 86 3.76 3.62 -0.39
N ALA A 87 3.52 3.72 0.91
CA ALA A 87 4.53 4.16 1.87
C ALA A 87 4.25 3.66 3.30
N VAL A 88 5.18 3.92 4.19
CA VAL A 88 5.02 3.70 5.64
C VAL A 88 4.50 4.97 6.32
N ASN A 89 3.83 4.80 7.47
CA ASN A 89 3.28 5.92 8.25
C ASN A 89 4.28 7.05 8.51
N THR A 90 5.53 6.70 8.83
CA THR A 90 6.56 7.70 9.13
C THR A 90 6.85 8.63 7.96
N LEU A 91 6.83 8.13 6.72
CA LEU A 91 7.00 8.95 5.53
C LEU A 91 5.79 9.84 5.29
N PHE A 92 4.56 9.30 5.36
CA PHE A 92 3.34 10.09 5.24
C PHE A 92 3.31 11.23 6.27
N ASN A 93 3.62 10.93 7.54
CA ASN A 93 3.65 11.93 8.61
C ASN A 93 4.71 13.01 8.37
N ALA A 94 5.92 12.61 7.95
CA ALA A 94 6.98 13.57 7.65
C ALA A 94 6.60 14.49 6.48
N MET A 95 5.97 13.94 5.43
CA MET A 95 5.56 14.71 4.26
C MET A 95 4.44 15.69 4.56
N VAL A 96 3.37 15.28 5.24
CA VAL A 96 2.21 16.19 5.50
C VAL A 96 2.58 17.37 6.39
N ASN A 97 3.65 17.25 7.17
CA ASN A 97 4.14 18.31 8.06
C ASN A 97 5.28 19.16 7.43
N HIS A 98 5.69 18.86 6.19
CA HIS A 98 6.77 19.58 5.53
C HIS A 98 6.26 20.85 4.82
N ALA A 99 7.09 21.90 4.83
CA ALA A 99 6.75 23.18 4.19
C ALA A 99 6.51 23.05 2.67
N ASP A 100 7.27 22.19 2.00
CA ASP A 100 7.21 22.01 0.55
C ASP A 100 6.04 21.10 0.11
N PHE A 101 5.19 20.61 1.02
CA PHE A 101 4.08 19.72 0.67
C PHE A 101 3.16 20.32 -0.42
N SER A 102 2.91 21.64 -0.35
CA SER A 102 2.08 22.37 -1.30
C SER A 102 2.72 22.60 -2.67
N SER A 103 4.01 22.30 -2.84
CA SER A 103 4.68 22.42 -4.14
C SER A 103 4.33 21.29 -5.12
N VAL A 104 3.70 20.22 -4.64
CA VAL A 104 3.31 19.04 -5.42
C VAL A 104 1.84 19.11 -5.83
N ASP A 105 1.56 18.80 -7.09
CA ASP A 105 0.18 18.60 -7.56
C ASP A 105 -0.28 17.18 -7.23
N TRP A 106 -1.16 17.06 -6.23
CA TRP A 106 -1.74 15.79 -5.76
C TRP A 106 -3.01 15.38 -6.53
N SER A 107 -3.50 16.16 -7.47
CA SER A 107 -4.81 15.97 -8.12
C SER A 107 -4.94 14.63 -8.86
N SER A 108 -3.81 14.11 -9.33
CA SER A 108 -3.76 12.83 -10.06
C SER A 108 -3.65 11.61 -9.15
N LEU A 109 -3.38 11.78 -7.85
CA LEU A 109 -3.25 10.68 -6.89
C LEU A 109 -4.60 9.97 -6.72
N LYS A 110 -4.62 8.65 -6.90
CA LYS A 110 -5.83 7.80 -6.83
C LYS A 110 -5.72 6.73 -5.76
N ILE A 111 -4.50 6.36 -5.38
CA ILE A 111 -4.24 5.30 -4.40
C ILE A 111 -3.11 5.76 -3.47
N SER A 112 -3.36 5.78 -2.17
CA SER A 112 -2.32 5.85 -1.14
C SER A 112 -2.43 4.62 -0.26
N VAL A 113 -1.39 3.79 -0.22
CA VAL A 113 -1.38 2.54 0.57
C VAL A 113 -0.40 2.66 1.72
N GLY A 114 -0.92 2.54 2.93
CA GLY A 114 -0.13 2.45 4.16
C GLY A 114 0.12 1.00 4.55
N GLY A 115 1.38 0.62 4.77
CA GLY A 115 1.73 -0.74 5.16
C GLY A 115 3.06 -0.81 5.90
N GLY A 116 3.42 -2.01 6.36
CA GLY A 116 4.65 -2.26 7.12
C GLY A 116 4.60 -1.79 8.58
N MET A 117 3.67 -0.93 8.93
CA MET A 117 3.31 -0.51 10.29
C MET A 117 1.93 0.16 10.25
N ALA A 118 1.27 0.24 11.41
CA ALA A 118 -0.03 0.91 11.54
C ALA A 118 0.08 2.39 11.13
N VAL A 119 -0.90 2.84 10.36
CA VAL A 119 -1.05 4.27 10.03
C VAL A 119 -1.74 4.98 11.19
N GLN A 120 -1.23 6.13 11.57
CA GLN A 120 -1.84 6.92 12.63
C GLN A 120 -3.03 7.72 12.08
N SER A 121 -4.13 7.73 12.81
CA SER A 121 -5.36 8.45 12.44
C SER A 121 -5.12 9.94 12.13
N ALA A 122 -4.28 10.61 12.92
CA ALA A 122 -3.92 12.00 12.69
C ALA A 122 -3.21 12.21 11.35
N THR A 123 -2.26 11.32 11.01
CA THR A 123 -1.55 11.34 9.73
C THR A 123 -2.50 11.09 8.57
N ALA A 124 -3.37 10.08 8.69
CA ALA A 124 -4.34 9.73 7.65
C ALA A 124 -5.33 10.88 7.39
N LYS A 125 -5.80 11.54 8.46
CA LYS A 125 -6.69 12.70 8.36
C LYS A 125 -6.01 13.87 7.63
N GLN A 126 -4.81 14.25 8.04
CA GLN A 126 -4.07 15.34 7.39
C GLN A 126 -3.74 15.02 5.92
N TRP A 127 -3.38 13.78 5.61
CA TRP A 127 -3.12 13.34 4.25
C TRP A 127 -4.37 13.48 3.38
N LEU A 128 -5.52 12.98 3.85
CA LEU A 128 -6.80 13.11 3.14
C LEU A 128 -7.18 14.57 2.91
N GLU A 129 -7.09 15.41 3.95
CA GLU A 129 -7.42 16.84 3.86
C GLU A 129 -6.57 17.57 2.81
N LYS A 130 -5.28 17.21 2.70
CA LYS A 130 -4.34 17.90 1.80
C LYS A 130 -4.31 17.34 0.38
N THR A 131 -4.59 16.03 0.19
CA THR A 131 -4.46 15.37 -1.10
C THR A 131 -5.79 15.00 -1.74
N GLY A 132 -6.86 14.91 -0.95
CA GLY A 132 -8.14 14.37 -1.39
C GLY A 132 -8.14 12.84 -1.56
N CYS A 133 -7.02 12.15 -1.29
CA CYS A 133 -6.86 10.70 -1.45
C CYS A 133 -6.64 10.06 -0.06
N PRO A 134 -7.54 9.18 0.42
CA PRO A 134 -7.35 8.53 1.72
C PRO A 134 -6.17 7.57 1.69
N ILE A 135 -5.51 7.39 2.84
CA ILE A 135 -4.58 6.27 3.02
C ILE A 135 -5.41 5.03 3.35
N VAL A 136 -5.33 4.01 2.50
CA VAL A 136 -5.87 2.68 2.80
C VAL A 136 -4.78 1.81 3.41
N GLU A 137 -5.09 1.15 4.51
CA GLU A 137 -4.14 0.28 5.18
C GLU A 137 -4.16 -1.12 4.58
N GLY A 138 -2.97 -1.69 4.41
CA GLY A 138 -2.76 -3.09 4.12
C GLY A 138 -1.89 -3.74 5.20
N TYR A 139 -2.19 -5.00 5.50
CA TYR A 139 -1.39 -5.83 6.40
C TYR A 139 -0.82 -7.01 5.64
N GLY A 140 0.39 -7.38 6.02
CA GLY A 140 1.05 -8.52 5.45
C GLY A 140 2.45 -8.73 6.03
N LEU A 141 3.05 -9.81 5.59
CA LEU A 141 4.34 -10.33 6.07
C LEU A 141 5.21 -10.69 4.86
N SER A 142 6.52 -10.90 5.07
CA SER A 142 7.36 -11.49 4.02
C SER A 142 6.80 -12.83 3.56
N GLU A 143 6.26 -13.59 4.49
CA GLU A 143 5.65 -14.91 4.29
C GLU A 143 4.33 -14.88 3.50
N THR A 144 3.72 -13.70 3.28
CA THR A 144 2.50 -13.52 2.48
C THR A 144 2.71 -12.74 1.17
N SER A 145 3.95 -12.47 0.77
CA SER A 145 4.42 -12.00 -0.55
C SER A 145 3.93 -10.63 -1.09
N PRO A 146 3.68 -9.55 -0.36
CA PRO A 146 3.56 -9.39 1.08
C PRO A 146 2.11 -9.34 1.58
N SER A 147 1.10 -9.07 0.72
CA SER A 147 -0.23 -8.63 1.13
C SER A 147 -1.13 -9.78 1.52
N ALA A 148 -1.58 -9.79 2.78
CA ALA A 148 -2.60 -10.71 3.28
C ALA A 148 -3.98 -10.05 3.31
N THR A 149 -4.06 -8.79 3.76
CA THR A 149 -5.28 -7.98 3.77
C THR A 149 -5.03 -6.58 3.24
N CYS A 150 -6.09 -5.93 2.79
CA CYS A 150 -6.08 -4.52 2.45
C CYS A 150 -7.50 -3.94 2.59
N ASN A 151 -7.60 -2.68 3.02
CA ASN A 151 -8.85 -1.96 2.94
C ASN A 151 -9.26 -1.72 1.47
N PRO A 152 -10.57 -1.61 1.16
CA PRO A 152 -11.01 -1.27 -0.18
C PRO A 152 -10.38 0.04 -0.67
N VAL A 153 -9.78 0.03 -1.86
CA VAL A 153 -9.03 1.19 -2.40
C VAL A 153 -9.91 2.34 -2.87
N ASP A 154 -11.20 2.13 -2.93
CA ASP A 154 -12.23 3.15 -3.19
C ASP A 154 -12.86 3.71 -1.90
N SER A 155 -12.36 3.31 -0.73
CA SER A 155 -12.75 3.90 0.56
C SER A 155 -12.56 5.42 0.53
N THR A 156 -13.47 6.11 1.21
CA THR A 156 -13.45 7.58 1.28
C THR A 156 -12.83 8.12 2.57
N ALA A 157 -12.53 7.23 3.52
CA ALA A 157 -11.98 7.58 4.83
C ALA A 157 -11.04 6.48 5.36
N TYR A 158 -10.20 6.87 6.30
CA TYR A 158 -9.38 5.96 7.09
C TYR A 158 -10.25 5.09 8.01
N SER A 159 -9.97 3.79 8.04
CA SER A 159 -10.75 2.81 8.81
C SER A 159 -10.15 2.44 10.17
N GLY A 160 -8.83 2.52 10.31
CA GLY A 160 -8.11 2.11 11.53
C GLY A 160 -8.03 0.60 11.74
N ASN A 161 -8.28 -0.18 10.69
CA ASN A 161 -8.16 -1.65 10.70
C ASN A 161 -7.31 -2.13 9.52
N ILE A 162 -6.91 -3.42 9.56
CA ILE A 162 -6.04 -4.01 8.53
C ILE A 162 -6.76 -4.36 7.23
N GLY A 163 -8.07 -4.16 7.14
CA GLY A 163 -8.86 -4.41 5.94
C GLY A 163 -9.41 -5.83 5.82
N LEU A 164 -9.80 -6.16 4.59
CA LEU A 164 -10.37 -7.45 4.22
C LEU A 164 -9.30 -8.37 3.64
N PRO A 165 -9.48 -9.71 3.71
CA PRO A 165 -8.58 -10.65 3.06
C PRO A 165 -8.41 -10.36 1.57
N MET A 166 -7.19 -10.50 1.07
CA MET A 166 -6.91 -10.46 -0.37
C MET A 166 -7.66 -11.60 -1.09
N PRO A 167 -7.96 -11.49 -2.40
CA PRO A 167 -8.67 -12.55 -3.12
C PRO A 167 -8.04 -13.94 -2.91
N ASN A 168 -8.87 -14.95 -2.64
CA ASN A 168 -8.45 -16.33 -2.34
C ASN A 168 -7.57 -16.48 -1.09
N THR A 169 -7.65 -15.53 -0.15
CA THR A 169 -6.98 -15.60 1.14
C THR A 169 -8.01 -15.81 2.24
N GLU A 170 -7.76 -16.76 3.10
CA GLU A 170 -8.56 -17.06 4.29
C GLU A 170 -7.82 -16.56 5.51
N LEU A 171 -8.54 -15.94 6.45
CA LEU A 171 -8.02 -15.52 7.74
C LEU A 171 -8.94 -16.04 8.84
N THR A 172 -8.30 -16.49 9.93
CA THR A 172 -8.99 -16.76 11.19
C THR A 172 -8.11 -16.28 12.36
N LEU A 173 -8.71 -16.18 13.54
CA LEU A 173 -7.99 -15.91 14.78
C LEU A 173 -7.98 -17.18 15.62
N LEU A 174 -6.80 -17.55 16.12
CA LEU A 174 -6.60 -18.75 16.93
C LEU A 174 -6.22 -18.38 18.36
N ASP A 175 -6.65 -19.20 19.32
CA ASP A 175 -6.16 -19.18 20.69
C ASP A 175 -4.82 -19.94 20.82
N ASP A 176 -4.27 -19.99 22.03
CA ASP A 176 -3.01 -20.66 22.33
C ASP A 176 -3.07 -22.20 22.11
N ASP A 177 -4.26 -22.77 22.10
CA ASP A 177 -4.51 -24.19 21.84
C ASP A 177 -4.76 -24.50 20.35
N GLY A 178 -4.78 -23.46 19.49
CA GLY A 178 -4.99 -23.56 18.04
C GLY A 178 -6.46 -23.68 17.62
N ASN A 179 -7.40 -23.36 18.51
CA ASN A 179 -8.83 -23.32 18.18
C ASN A 179 -9.22 -21.91 17.70
N GLU A 180 -10.23 -21.86 16.84
CA GLU A 180 -10.78 -20.55 16.42
C GLU A 180 -11.44 -19.83 17.60
N VAL A 181 -11.08 -18.55 17.78
CA VAL A 181 -11.69 -17.71 18.80
C VAL A 181 -13.04 -17.16 18.35
N PRO A 182 -14.00 -16.96 19.28
CA PRO A 182 -15.28 -16.33 18.94
C PRO A 182 -15.10 -14.90 18.37
N MET A 183 -16.02 -14.48 17.51
CA MET A 183 -16.02 -13.13 16.93
C MET A 183 -15.93 -12.06 18.02
N GLY A 184 -15.01 -11.10 17.82
CA GLY A 184 -14.78 -10.00 18.77
C GLY A 184 -13.79 -10.32 19.89
N GLN A 185 -13.24 -11.53 19.92
CA GLN A 185 -12.14 -11.88 20.84
C GLN A 185 -10.79 -11.74 20.15
N PRO A 186 -9.74 -11.38 20.90
CA PRO A 186 -8.37 -11.34 20.37
C PRO A 186 -7.84 -12.76 20.15
N GLY A 187 -6.97 -12.91 19.14
CA GLY A 187 -6.29 -14.17 18.84
C GLY A 187 -5.12 -13.97 17.89
N GLU A 188 -4.33 -15.00 17.68
CA GLU A 188 -3.25 -15.02 16.72
C GLU A 188 -3.82 -15.10 15.30
N ILE A 189 -3.32 -14.25 14.39
CA ILE A 189 -3.79 -14.24 13.00
C ILE A 189 -3.22 -15.45 12.27
N ALA A 190 -4.08 -16.38 11.89
CA ALA A 190 -3.74 -17.50 10.99
C ALA A 190 -4.17 -17.17 9.56
N ILE A 191 -3.28 -17.39 8.60
CA ILE A 191 -3.46 -17.01 7.20
C ILE A 191 -3.28 -18.24 6.31
N ARG A 192 -4.20 -18.45 5.37
CA ARG A 192 -4.08 -19.42 4.28
C ARG A 192 -4.35 -18.72 2.96
N GLY A 193 -3.44 -18.88 1.99
CA GLY A 193 -3.59 -18.29 0.67
C GLY A 193 -2.57 -18.80 -0.32
N PRO A 194 -2.70 -18.43 -1.61
CA PRO A 194 -1.76 -18.82 -2.67
C PRO A 194 -0.44 -18.03 -2.62
N GLN A 195 -0.45 -16.88 -1.96
CA GLN A 195 0.71 -15.98 -1.81
C GLN A 195 1.75 -16.44 -0.75
#